data_30d79b46888dc56b1299121934eb79c1
#
_entry.id   30d79b46888dc56b1299121934eb79c1
#
_cell.length_a   1.000
_cell.length_b   1.000
_cell.length_c   1.000
_cell.angle_alpha   90.00
_cell.angle_beta   90.00
_cell.angle_gamma   90.00
#
_symmetry.space_group_name_H-M   'P 1'
#
loop_
_entity.id
_entity.type
_entity.pdbx_description
1 polymer ?
#
loop_
_entity_poly.entity_id
_entity_poly.type
_entity_poly.pdbx_seq_one_letter_code
_entity_poly.pdbx_strand_id
1 'polypeptide(L)'
;MNLLTPEKVKQGIAEVQHGLSFNLSLPLDFPGGNVLNPRRMPPVLRPTLRAEKPNMNYQLWCDDPLCTDVVCDDLVIMHLQYSTQWDSLAHVGSMFDADGDGVPEPVYYNGFRAGLDVIGPSQREAAGIFDFAKIPRESTSQARALGIEKMSERCVQGRAVMIDLHAHFGRCRKAVGYDELMRAMEADKVEVETGDMACFYTGWADVILPEAAYLERYDELNVEMFRQPFVALRQPVVEPPHDQKPN
;
A
#
# COMPACT_ATOMS: atom_id res chain seq x y z
N MET A 1 -12.60 -2.84 6.83
CA MET A 1 -12.55 -1.65 7.73
C MET A 1 -13.53 -1.72 8.90
N ASN A 2 -14.65 -2.43 8.78
CA ASN A 2 -15.67 -2.51 9.85
C ASN A 2 -15.20 -3.23 11.12
N LEU A 3 -14.11 -3.98 11.04
CA LEU A 3 -13.53 -4.76 12.14
C LEU A 3 -12.47 -3.97 12.95
N LEU A 4 -12.07 -2.78 12.49
CA LEU A 4 -11.17 -1.88 13.22
C LEU A 4 -11.98 -1.09 14.24
N THR A 5 -12.23 -1.70 15.39
CA THR A 5 -12.99 -1.09 16.49
C THR A 5 -12.06 -0.32 17.42
N PRO A 6 -12.58 0.57 18.29
CA PRO A 6 -11.78 1.23 19.34
C PRO A 6 -11.06 0.23 20.26
N GLU A 7 -11.65 -0.95 20.51
CA GLU A 7 -11.05 -2.01 21.29
C GLU A 7 -9.82 -2.60 20.58
N LYS A 8 -9.89 -2.82 19.25
CA LYS A 8 -8.75 -3.27 18.45
C LYS A 8 -7.62 -2.22 18.41
N VAL A 9 -7.96 -0.94 18.37
CA VAL A 9 -6.96 0.13 18.50
C VAL A 9 -6.25 0.06 19.85
N LYS A 10 -7.00 -0.07 20.93
CA LYS A 10 -6.43 -0.21 22.28
C LYS A 10 -5.57 -1.47 22.42
N GLN A 11 -6.01 -2.59 21.83
CA GLN A 11 -5.22 -3.82 21.79
C GLN A 11 -3.89 -3.60 21.06
N GLY A 12 -3.90 -2.94 19.88
CA GLY A 12 -2.68 -2.62 19.14
C GLY A 12 -1.73 -1.70 19.94
N ILE A 13 -2.27 -0.74 20.68
CA ILE A 13 -1.47 0.12 21.58
C ILE A 13 -0.82 -0.69 22.71
N ALA A 14 -1.53 -1.67 23.24
CA ALA A 14 -1.02 -2.53 24.32
C ALA A 14 0.17 -3.42 23.89
N GLU A 15 0.35 -3.66 22.59
CA GLU A 15 1.50 -4.39 22.05
C GLU A 15 2.79 -3.56 22.08
N VAL A 16 2.71 -2.25 22.29
CA VAL A 16 3.89 -1.35 22.29
C VAL A 16 4.64 -1.49 23.61
N GLN A 17 5.74 -2.25 23.61
CA GLN A 17 6.57 -2.51 24.79
C GLN A 17 7.85 -1.66 24.81
N HIS A 18 8.44 -1.41 23.65
CA HIS A 18 9.75 -0.78 23.54
C HIS A 18 9.72 0.63 22.91
N GLY A 19 8.55 1.11 22.47
CA GLY A 19 8.43 2.42 21.81
C GLY A 19 9.15 2.51 20.47
N LEU A 20 9.42 1.37 19.81
CA LEU A 20 10.07 1.33 18.50
C LEU A 20 9.05 1.61 17.40
N SER A 21 9.49 2.35 16.38
CA SER A 21 8.73 2.63 15.17
C SER A 21 9.42 2.03 13.97
N PHE A 22 8.64 1.47 13.05
CA PHE A 22 9.14 0.84 11.84
C PHE A 22 8.53 1.51 10.61
N ASN A 23 9.36 1.86 9.63
CA ASN A 23 8.90 2.29 8.33
C ASN A 23 8.70 1.04 7.44
N LEU A 24 7.46 0.73 7.10
CA LEU A 24 7.10 -0.39 6.24
C LEU A 24 7.03 0.01 4.76
N SER A 25 7.29 1.28 4.44
CA SER A 25 7.27 1.77 3.06
C SER A 25 8.65 1.73 2.45
N LEU A 26 8.74 1.27 1.21
CA LEU A 26 9.90 1.48 0.36
C LEU A 26 9.91 2.95 -0.14
N PRO A 27 11.09 3.48 -0.54
CA PRO A 27 11.14 4.74 -1.27
C PRO A 27 10.22 4.73 -2.48
N LEU A 28 9.57 5.85 -2.76
CA LEU A 28 8.57 5.93 -3.82
C LEU A 28 9.15 5.72 -5.23
N ASP A 29 10.45 5.92 -5.42
CA ASP A 29 11.17 5.70 -6.66
C ASP A 29 11.72 4.26 -6.83
N PHE A 30 11.43 3.37 -5.90
CA PHE A 30 11.79 1.95 -6.01
C PHE A 30 10.68 1.15 -6.70
N PRO A 31 11.07 0.14 -7.50
CA PRO A 31 12.41 -0.45 -7.70
C PRO A 31 13.32 0.29 -8.68
N GLY A 32 12.92 1.41 -9.23
CA GLY A 32 13.62 2.12 -10.30
C GLY A 32 13.26 1.62 -11.71
N GLY A 33 13.34 2.50 -12.70
CA GLY A 33 13.01 2.16 -14.08
C GLY A 33 11.57 1.66 -14.28
N ASN A 34 11.37 0.82 -15.29
CA ASN A 34 10.05 0.26 -15.63
C ASN A 34 10.09 -1.26 -15.96
N VAL A 35 11.13 -1.95 -15.49
CA VAL A 35 11.36 -3.37 -15.82
C VAL A 35 10.27 -4.27 -15.22
N LEU A 36 9.86 -4.02 -13.97
CA LEU A 36 8.83 -4.82 -13.30
C LEU A 36 7.43 -4.58 -13.87
N ASN A 37 7.15 -3.37 -14.30
CA ASN A 37 5.90 -3.03 -14.97
C ASN A 37 6.15 -1.92 -16.01
N PRO A 38 6.19 -2.27 -17.31
CA PRO A 38 6.49 -1.31 -18.37
C PRO A 38 5.50 -0.13 -18.50
N ARG A 39 4.33 -0.24 -17.87
CA ARG A 39 3.31 0.81 -17.87
C ARG A 39 3.48 1.83 -16.76
N ARG A 40 4.42 1.61 -15.84
CA ARG A 40 4.64 2.46 -14.66
C ARG A 40 6.04 3.03 -14.67
N MET A 41 6.14 4.33 -14.41
CA MET A 41 7.41 5.06 -14.35
C MET A 41 7.65 5.55 -12.92
N PRO A 42 8.93 5.73 -12.52
CA PRO A 42 9.26 6.34 -11.24
C PRO A 42 8.62 7.73 -11.10
N PRO A 43 8.37 8.17 -9.85
CA PRO A 43 7.89 9.52 -9.61
C PRO A 43 8.92 10.57 -10.09
N VAL A 44 8.40 11.70 -10.56
CA VAL A 44 9.20 12.85 -10.98
C VAL A 44 8.80 14.04 -10.12
N LEU A 45 9.72 14.54 -9.30
CA LEU A 45 9.57 15.76 -8.55
C LEU A 45 9.95 16.96 -9.43
N ARG A 46 9.14 18.00 -9.42
CA ARG A 46 9.37 19.24 -10.18
C ARG A 46 8.96 20.45 -9.38
N PRO A 47 9.67 21.57 -9.45
CA PRO A 47 9.17 22.82 -8.93
C PRO A 47 7.92 23.27 -9.70
N THR A 48 7.01 23.93 -9.01
CA THR A 48 5.93 24.69 -9.67
C THR A 48 6.51 25.92 -10.39
N LEU A 49 5.70 26.61 -11.17
CA LEU A 49 6.10 27.87 -11.79
C LEU A 49 5.48 29.06 -11.05
N ARG A 50 6.28 30.09 -10.83
CA ARG A 50 5.87 31.39 -10.34
C ARG A 50 6.47 32.50 -11.23
N ALA A 51 5.61 33.32 -11.83
CA ALA A 51 6.04 34.30 -12.81
C ALA A 51 6.96 33.73 -13.88
N GLU A 52 6.61 32.56 -14.45
CA GLU A 52 7.34 31.81 -15.46
C GLU A 52 8.73 31.30 -15.05
N LYS A 53 9.10 31.43 -13.76
CA LYS A 53 10.33 30.91 -13.21
C LYS A 53 10.06 29.68 -12.33
N PRO A 54 11.04 28.77 -12.16
CA PRO A 54 10.91 27.72 -11.17
C PRO A 54 10.69 28.30 -9.78
N ASN A 55 9.64 27.84 -9.08
CA ASN A 55 9.33 28.24 -7.70
C ASN A 55 10.17 27.43 -6.71
N MET A 56 11.50 27.49 -6.88
CA MET A 56 12.49 26.82 -6.07
C MET A 56 13.56 27.84 -5.68
N ASN A 57 13.76 28.02 -4.38
CA ASN A 57 14.58 29.13 -3.85
C ASN A 57 14.14 30.49 -4.40
N TYR A 58 12.83 30.65 -4.58
CA TYR A 58 12.27 31.87 -5.14
C TYR A 58 12.25 32.96 -4.09
N GLN A 59 12.87 34.06 -4.40
CA GLN A 59 12.97 35.22 -3.50
C GLN A 59 11.72 36.10 -3.65
N LEU A 60 10.90 36.20 -2.60
CA LEU A 60 9.65 36.95 -2.64
C LEU A 60 9.81 38.44 -2.88
N TRP A 61 11.00 39.00 -2.65
CA TRP A 61 11.31 40.39 -3.01
C TRP A 61 11.16 40.69 -4.53
N CYS A 62 11.19 39.65 -5.38
CA CYS A 62 10.88 39.79 -6.80
C CYS A 62 9.42 40.20 -7.05
N ASP A 63 8.52 39.86 -6.14
CA ASP A 63 7.09 40.19 -6.22
C ASP A 63 6.79 41.42 -5.35
N ASP A 64 7.35 41.51 -4.16
CA ASP A 64 7.22 42.62 -3.20
C ASP A 64 8.57 42.93 -2.55
N PRO A 65 9.17 44.10 -2.82
CA PRO A 65 10.46 44.48 -2.28
C PRO A 65 10.57 44.51 -0.75
N LEU A 66 9.44 44.50 -0.04
CA LEU A 66 9.40 44.41 1.42
C LEU A 66 9.48 42.97 1.95
N CYS A 67 9.31 41.99 1.09
CA CYS A 67 9.41 40.59 1.48
C CYS A 67 10.86 40.11 1.47
N THR A 68 11.28 39.49 2.55
CA THR A 68 12.64 38.92 2.71
C THR A 68 12.67 37.41 2.64
N ASP A 69 11.50 36.77 2.45
CA ASP A 69 11.36 35.32 2.45
C ASP A 69 11.84 34.69 1.16
N VAL A 70 12.24 33.42 1.28
CA VAL A 70 12.56 32.55 0.17
C VAL A 70 11.66 31.34 0.23
N VAL A 71 11.02 30.97 -0.88
CA VAL A 71 10.02 29.89 -0.91
C VAL A 71 10.41 28.82 -1.92
N CYS A 72 10.04 27.59 -1.61
CA CYS A 72 10.06 26.46 -2.50
C CYS A 72 8.64 25.87 -2.56
N ASP A 73 8.20 25.54 -3.76
CA ASP A 73 6.93 24.87 -3.99
C ASP A 73 7.10 23.88 -5.13
N ASP A 74 6.68 22.64 -4.88
CA ASP A 74 6.91 21.55 -5.82
C ASP A 74 5.67 20.69 -6.02
N LEU A 75 5.69 19.92 -7.11
CA LEU A 75 4.70 18.94 -7.48
C LEU A 75 5.35 17.60 -7.78
N VAL A 76 4.61 16.53 -7.62
CA VAL A 76 5.02 15.18 -8.03
C VAL A 76 4.11 14.66 -9.13
N ILE A 77 4.71 14.05 -10.15
CA ILE A 77 4.03 13.25 -11.17
C ILE A 77 4.36 11.80 -10.87
N MET A 78 3.35 10.98 -10.54
CA MET A 78 3.61 9.60 -10.15
C MET A 78 2.50 8.64 -10.60
N HIS A 79 2.90 7.41 -10.83
CA HIS A 79 1.98 6.28 -10.93
C HIS A 79 1.75 5.74 -9.51
N LEU A 80 0.50 5.77 -9.03
CA LEU A 80 0.18 5.47 -7.63
C LEU A 80 0.59 4.07 -7.18
N GLN A 81 0.62 3.09 -8.07
CA GLN A 81 1.03 1.70 -7.78
C GLN A 81 2.46 1.41 -8.25
N TYR A 82 3.35 2.41 -8.22
CA TYR A 82 4.74 2.21 -8.63
C TYR A 82 5.57 1.53 -7.55
N SER A 83 5.51 2.01 -6.34
CA SER A 83 6.20 1.47 -5.17
C SER A 83 5.19 0.94 -4.13
N THR A 84 5.54 0.96 -2.85
CA THR A 84 4.62 0.58 -1.78
C THR A 84 3.44 1.54 -1.71
N GLN A 85 2.25 1.01 -1.57
CA GLN A 85 1.01 1.78 -1.46
C GLN A 85 -0.05 1.00 -0.68
N TRP A 86 -1.05 1.72 -0.20
CA TRP A 86 -2.33 1.13 0.13
C TRP A 86 -3.12 0.92 -1.15
N ASP A 87 -3.50 -0.31 -1.43
CA ASP A 87 -4.23 -0.63 -2.65
C ASP A 87 -5.74 -0.65 -2.40
N SER A 88 -6.49 -0.15 -3.35
CA SER A 88 -7.94 -0.14 -3.31
C SER A 88 -8.50 -1.53 -3.64
N LEU A 89 -9.61 -1.91 -3.02
CA LEU A 89 -10.34 -3.14 -3.35
C LEU A 89 -10.96 -3.11 -4.76
N ALA A 90 -10.87 -1.97 -5.45
CA ALA A 90 -11.28 -1.78 -6.84
C ALA A 90 -10.14 -2.03 -7.86
N HIS A 91 -8.90 -2.30 -7.43
CA HIS A 91 -7.79 -2.45 -8.37
C HIS A 91 -7.69 -3.83 -9.00
N VAL A 92 -8.25 -4.86 -8.38
CA VAL A 92 -8.25 -6.22 -8.90
C VAL A 92 -9.64 -6.82 -8.75
N GLY A 93 -10.18 -7.29 -9.85
CA GLY A 93 -11.44 -8.02 -9.92
C GLY A 93 -11.23 -9.39 -10.58
N SER A 94 -12.30 -10.13 -10.74
CA SER A 94 -12.34 -11.43 -11.40
C SER A 94 -13.53 -11.50 -12.31
N MET A 95 -13.45 -12.35 -13.33
CA MET A 95 -14.62 -12.76 -14.10
C MET A 95 -15.40 -13.78 -13.28
N PHE A 96 -16.61 -13.44 -12.92
CA PHE A 96 -17.45 -14.27 -12.06
C PHE A 96 -18.92 -14.08 -12.40
N ASP A 97 -19.69 -15.16 -12.42
CA ASP A 97 -21.15 -15.14 -12.59
C ASP A 97 -21.78 -14.77 -11.22
N ALA A 98 -22.01 -13.49 -11.01
CA ALA A 98 -22.49 -12.97 -9.73
C ALA A 98 -24.01 -12.97 -9.59
N ASP A 99 -24.76 -13.05 -10.71
CA ASP A 99 -26.23 -13.09 -10.70
C ASP A 99 -26.81 -14.45 -11.05
N GLY A 100 -25.97 -15.43 -11.40
CA GLY A 100 -26.37 -16.81 -11.64
C GLY A 100 -27.03 -17.05 -13.01
N ASP A 101 -26.79 -16.16 -13.97
CA ASP A 101 -27.33 -16.30 -15.34
C ASP A 101 -26.49 -17.21 -16.27
N GLY A 102 -25.34 -17.68 -15.77
CA GLY A 102 -24.38 -18.50 -16.47
C GLY A 102 -23.36 -17.72 -17.30
N VAL A 103 -23.37 -16.39 -17.26
CA VAL A 103 -22.44 -15.53 -18.00
C VAL A 103 -21.53 -14.78 -17.02
N PRO A 104 -20.20 -15.05 -16.98
CA PRO A 104 -19.29 -14.33 -16.10
C PRO A 104 -19.18 -12.86 -16.49
N GLU A 105 -19.35 -11.96 -15.52
CA GLU A 105 -19.10 -10.53 -15.62
C GLU A 105 -17.88 -10.09 -14.78
N PRO A 106 -17.28 -8.91 -15.06
CA PRO A 106 -16.21 -8.38 -14.24
C PRO A 106 -16.73 -7.95 -12.87
N VAL A 107 -16.26 -8.61 -11.82
CA VAL A 107 -16.70 -8.41 -10.44
C VAL A 107 -15.49 -8.12 -9.55
N TYR A 108 -15.65 -7.18 -8.63
CA TYR A 108 -14.68 -6.83 -7.60
C TYR A 108 -15.08 -7.40 -6.24
N TYR A 109 -14.29 -7.07 -5.22
CA TYR A 109 -14.53 -7.49 -3.85
C TYR A 109 -16.01 -7.38 -3.47
N ASN A 110 -16.53 -8.43 -2.84
CA ASN A 110 -17.89 -8.50 -2.31
C ASN A 110 -19.01 -8.30 -3.36
N GLY A 111 -18.78 -8.69 -4.61
CA GLY A 111 -19.80 -8.67 -5.66
C GLY A 111 -20.04 -7.31 -6.31
N PHE A 112 -19.23 -6.29 -6.02
CA PHE A 112 -19.32 -5.01 -6.71
C PHE A 112 -18.94 -5.15 -8.18
N ARG A 113 -19.72 -4.53 -9.11
CA ARG A 113 -19.61 -4.75 -10.54
C ARG A 113 -18.90 -3.63 -11.28
N ALA A 114 -18.15 -4.00 -12.32
CA ALA A 114 -17.60 -3.03 -13.26
C ALA A 114 -18.72 -2.31 -14.02
N GLY A 115 -18.52 -1.02 -14.27
CA GLY A 115 -19.48 -0.18 -14.97
C GLY A 115 -20.65 0.32 -14.13
N LEU A 116 -20.91 -0.31 -12.97
CA LEU A 116 -21.95 0.10 -12.01
C LEU A 116 -21.34 0.71 -10.76
N ASP A 117 -20.44 -0.01 -10.12
CA ASP A 117 -19.82 0.37 -8.85
C ASP A 117 -18.39 0.88 -9.04
N VAL A 118 -17.63 0.23 -9.92
CA VAL A 118 -16.30 0.67 -10.35
C VAL A 118 -16.42 1.16 -11.78
N ILE A 119 -16.33 2.47 -11.96
CA ILE A 119 -16.56 3.14 -13.23
C ILE A 119 -15.25 3.73 -13.73
N GLY A 120 -14.92 3.44 -14.98
CA GLY A 120 -13.77 4.03 -15.68
C GLY A 120 -14.24 4.97 -16.79
N PRO A 121 -13.29 5.75 -17.37
CA PRO A 121 -13.61 6.59 -18.52
C PRO A 121 -13.91 5.72 -19.73
N SER A 122 -14.93 6.10 -20.50
CA SER A 122 -15.24 5.47 -21.79
C SER A 122 -14.32 5.95 -22.92
N GLN A 123 -13.67 7.10 -22.75
CA GLN A 123 -12.82 7.74 -23.74
C GLN A 123 -11.34 7.53 -23.40
N ARG A 124 -10.55 7.20 -24.41
CA ARG A 124 -9.11 6.98 -24.25
C ARG A 124 -8.39 8.23 -23.75
N GLU A 125 -8.84 9.41 -24.14
CA GLU A 125 -8.27 10.71 -23.79
C GLU A 125 -8.37 11.03 -22.30
N ALA A 126 -9.27 10.35 -21.60
CA ALA A 126 -9.44 10.46 -20.14
C ALA A 126 -8.60 9.43 -19.36
N ALA A 127 -7.69 8.72 -20.01
CA ALA A 127 -6.80 7.74 -19.41
C ALA A 127 -5.33 8.00 -19.82
N GLY A 128 -4.41 7.70 -18.89
CA GLY A 128 -2.98 7.90 -19.11
C GLY A 128 -2.54 9.36 -19.11
N ILE A 129 -1.28 9.59 -19.40
CA ILE A 129 -0.65 10.92 -19.46
C ILE A 129 -0.37 11.25 -20.93
N PHE A 130 -1.25 12.02 -21.58
CA PHE A 130 -1.07 12.40 -22.97
C PHE A 130 -0.64 13.87 -23.13
N ASP A 131 -1.44 14.78 -22.59
CA ASP A 131 -1.21 16.22 -22.68
C ASP A 131 -1.87 16.91 -21.49
N PHE A 132 -1.08 17.46 -20.57
CA PHE A 132 -1.58 18.12 -19.37
C PHE A 132 -2.54 19.28 -19.66
N ALA A 133 -2.38 19.95 -20.80
CA ALA A 133 -3.29 21.05 -21.18
C ALA A 133 -4.68 20.56 -21.58
N LYS A 134 -4.82 19.28 -21.92
CA LYS A 134 -6.07 18.66 -22.39
C LYS A 134 -6.68 17.68 -21.39
N ILE A 135 -6.00 17.40 -20.27
CA ILE A 135 -6.54 16.52 -19.24
C ILE A 135 -7.77 17.20 -18.62
N PRO A 136 -8.92 16.52 -18.59
CA PRO A 136 -10.07 17.03 -17.88
C PRO A 136 -9.73 17.29 -16.41
N ARG A 137 -10.18 18.40 -15.84
CA ARG A 137 -9.91 18.74 -14.44
C ARG A 137 -10.61 17.81 -13.46
N GLU A 138 -11.65 17.13 -13.92
CA GLU A 138 -12.44 16.20 -13.12
C GLU A 138 -12.16 14.76 -13.56
N SER A 139 -11.94 13.87 -12.58
CA SER A 139 -11.85 12.46 -12.86
C SER A 139 -13.22 11.89 -13.20
N THR A 140 -13.29 11.14 -14.30
CA THR A 140 -14.47 10.36 -14.67
C THR A 140 -14.44 8.95 -14.10
N SER A 141 -13.32 8.56 -13.47
CA SER A 141 -13.16 7.26 -12.82
C SER A 141 -13.63 7.33 -11.37
N GLN A 142 -14.39 6.33 -10.94
CA GLN A 142 -14.97 6.25 -9.59
C GLN A 142 -14.91 4.81 -9.10
N ALA A 143 -14.47 4.61 -7.87
CA ALA A 143 -14.50 3.30 -7.20
C ALA A 143 -15.57 3.24 -6.09
N ARG A 144 -16.25 4.34 -5.81
CA ARG A 144 -17.36 4.46 -4.86
C ARG A 144 -17.04 3.80 -3.51
N ALA A 145 -17.82 2.76 -3.12
CA ALA A 145 -17.64 2.05 -1.86
C ALA A 145 -16.29 1.34 -1.73
N LEU A 146 -15.62 1.02 -2.85
CA LEU A 146 -14.32 0.35 -2.88
C LEU A 146 -13.15 1.32 -3.02
N GLY A 147 -13.38 2.63 -3.10
CA GLY A 147 -12.33 3.62 -3.22
C GLY A 147 -11.41 3.66 -1.98
N ILE A 148 -10.12 3.97 -2.22
CA ILE A 148 -9.11 4.02 -1.14
C ILE A 148 -9.44 5.12 -0.11
N GLU A 149 -10.16 6.16 -0.50
CA GLU A 149 -10.64 7.22 0.39
C GLU A 149 -11.50 6.67 1.54
N LYS A 150 -12.19 5.53 1.34
CA LYS A 150 -12.98 4.88 2.39
C LYS A 150 -12.11 4.31 3.51
N MET A 151 -10.88 3.92 3.21
CA MET A 151 -9.90 3.55 4.23
C MET A 151 -9.42 4.78 4.99
N SER A 152 -9.18 5.89 4.29
CA SER A 152 -8.77 7.15 4.91
C SER A 152 -9.84 7.73 5.84
N GLU A 153 -11.12 7.70 5.44
CA GLU A 153 -12.26 8.14 6.26
C GLU A 153 -12.33 7.40 7.62
N ARG A 154 -11.94 6.12 7.64
CA ARG A 154 -12.00 5.26 8.83
C ARG A 154 -10.70 5.26 9.62
N CYS A 155 -9.61 5.67 9.02
CA CYS A 155 -8.24 5.43 9.46
C CYS A 155 -7.92 3.93 9.59
N VAL A 156 -6.64 3.59 9.53
CA VAL A 156 -6.19 2.21 9.70
C VAL A 156 -5.25 2.19 10.90
N GLN A 157 -5.77 1.74 12.04
CA GLN A 157 -5.01 1.56 13.26
C GLN A 157 -5.58 0.36 14.04
N GLY A 158 -4.70 -0.48 14.55
CA GLY A 158 -5.10 -1.66 15.30
C GLY A 158 -3.91 -2.57 15.56
N ARG A 159 -4.19 -3.79 16.00
CA ARG A 159 -3.18 -4.83 16.15
C ARG A 159 -2.78 -5.37 14.78
N ALA A 160 -1.47 -5.52 14.55
CA ALA A 160 -0.93 -6.21 13.39
C ALA A 160 -0.22 -7.49 13.82
N VAL A 161 -0.30 -8.51 12.98
CA VAL A 161 0.34 -9.81 13.20
C VAL A 161 1.22 -10.12 11.99
N MET A 162 2.50 -10.43 12.23
CA MET A 162 3.45 -10.78 11.20
C MET A 162 3.51 -12.30 11.02
N ILE A 163 3.40 -12.73 9.77
CA ILE A 163 3.56 -14.14 9.36
C ILE A 163 4.76 -14.19 8.42
N ASP A 164 5.82 -14.87 8.86
CA ASP A 164 7.09 -14.92 8.12
C ASP A 164 7.10 -16.08 7.12
N LEU A 165 6.52 -15.85 5.93
CA LEU A 165 6.53 -16.83 4.86
C LEU A 165 7.93 -17.06 4.29
N HIS A 166 8.81 -16.05 4.38
CA HIS A 166 10.19 -16.18 3.89
C HIS A 166 11.00 -17.17 4.72
N ALA A 167 10.81 -17.19 6.04
CA ALA A 167 11.46 -18.17 6.91
C ALA A 167 11.08 -19.62 6.56
N HIS A 168 9.81 -19.84 6.16
CA HIS A 168 9.29 -21.18 5.83
C HIS A 168 9.60 -21.62 4.40
N PHE A 169 9.57 -20.71 3.44
CA PHE A 169 9.62 -21.07 2.01
C PHE A 169 10.83 -20.50 1.27
N GLY A 170 11.63 -19.65 1.91
CA GLY A 170 12.81 -19.03 1.30
C GLY A 170 12.44 -18.11 0.12
N ARG A 171 13.41 -17.98 -0.82
CA ARG A 171 13.26 -17.09 -2.00
C ARG A 171 12.69 -17.80 -3.24
N CYS A 172 12.06 -18.96 -3.08
CA CYS A 172 11.47 -19.65 -4.22
C CYS A 172 10.14 -19.00 -4.67
N ARG A 173 9.88 -19.01 -5.98
CA ARG A 173 8.57 -18.63 -6.52
C ARG A 173 7.55 -19.72 -6.19
N LYS A 174 6.75 -19.49 -5.18
CA LYS A 174 5.76 -20.44 -4.68
C LYS A 174 4.42 -19.76 -4.43
N ALA A 175 3.35 -20.38 -4.88
CA ALA A 175 2.00 -20.04 -4.43
C ALA A 175 1.75 -20.74 -3.08
N VAL A 176 1.52 -19.96 -2.03
CA VAL A 176 1.20 -20.46 -0.69
C VAL A 176 -0.30 -20.55 -0.56
N GLY A 177 -0.81 -21.78 -0.43
CA GLY A 177 -2.23 -22.05 -0.22
C GLY A 177 -2.62 -21.98 1.25
N TYR A 178 -3.92 -22.14 1.54
CA TYR A 178 -4.48 -22.06 2.88
C TYR A 178 -3.80 -23.02 3.86
N ASP A 179 -3.68 -24.30 3.50
CA ASP A 179 -3.09 -25.32 4.39
C ASP A 179 -1.61 -25.05 4.70
N GLU A 180 -0.88 -24.49 3.76
CA GLU A 180 0.53 -24.12 3.97
C GLU A 180 0.65 -22.90 4.87
N LEU A 181 -0.24 -21.93 4.69
CA LEU A 181 -0.33 -20.75 5.56
C LEU A 181 -0.65 -21.17 6.99
N MET A 182 -1.65 -22.02 7.20
CA MET A 182 -2.03 -22.49 8.54
C MET A 182 -0.89 -23.26 9.22
N ARG A 183 -0.13 -24.10 8.47
CA ARG A 183 1.03 -24.77 9.02
C ARG A 183 2.17 -23.82 9.42
N ALA A 184 2.39 -22.76 8.63
CA ALA A 184 3.37 -21.74 8.97
C ALA A 184 2.97 -21.01 10.26
N MET A 185 1.72 -20.58 10.36
CA MET A 185 1.20 -19.92 11.56
C MET A 185 1.28 -20.81 12.80
N GLU A 186 0.94 -22.10 12.68
CA GLU A 186 1.05 -23.08 13.77
C GLU A 186 2.49 -23.25 14.22
N ALA A 187 3.42 -23.40 13.29
CA ALA A 187 4.85 -23.56 13.59
C ALA A 187 5.43 -22.33 14.30
N ASP A 188 5.02 -21.13 13.89
CA ASP A 188 5.46 -19.86 14.48
C ASP A 188 4.66 -19.47 15.72
N LYS A 189 3.60 -20.23 16.06
CA LYS A 189 2.67 -19.93 17.15
C LYS A 189 2.06 -18.53 17.00
N VAL A 190 1.64 -18.21 15.78
CA VAL A 190 1.00 -16.95 15.42
C VAL A 190 -0.50 -17.16 15.32
N GLU A 191 -1.27 -16.34 16.03
CA GLU A 191 -2.72 -16.30 15.96
C GLU A 191 -3.21 -14.97 15.41
N VAL A 192 -4.11 -15.05 14.42
CA VAL A 192 -4.79 -13.89 13.84
C VAL A 192 -6.21 -13.84 14.39
N GLU A 193 -6.53 -12.78 15.10
CA GLU A 193 -7.87 -12.52 15.64
C GLU A 193 -8.70 -11.66 14.68
N THR A 194 -10.01 -11.69 14.89
CA THR A 194 -10.93 -10.79 14.17
C THR A 194 -10.54 -9.33 14.35
N GLY A 195 -10.31 -8.63 13.24
CA GLY A 195 -9.91 -7.22 13.23
C GLY A 195 -8.41 -6.98 13.23
N ASP A 196 -7.59 -8.02 13.27
CA ASP A 196 -6.14 -7.88 13.09
C ASP A 196 -5.76 -7.53 11.64
N MET A 197 -4.65 -6.87 11.50
CA MET A 197 -3.97 -6.68 10.22
C MET A 197 -2.96 -7.83 10.03
N ALA A 198 -3.26 -8.77 9.15
CA ALA A 198 -2.33 -9.85 8.81
C ALA A 198 -1.25 -9.33 7.85
N CYS A 199 -0.02 -9.32 8.30
CA CYS A 199 1.15 -8.89 7.55
C CYS A 199 1.97 -10.12 7.12
N PHE A 200 2.24 -10.23 5.82
CA PHE A 200 3.02 -11.35 5.26
C PHE A 200 4.41 -10.88 4.85
N TYR A 201 5.44 -11.42 5.50
CA TYR A 201 6.80 -11.19 5.06
C TYR A 201 7.21 -12.25 4.05
N THR A 202 7.41 -11.84 2.81
CA THR A 202 7.73 -12.73 1.68
C THR A 202 9.18 -12.67 1.26
N GLY A 203 9.99 -11.77 1.83
CA GLY A 203 11.35 -11.48 1.38
C GLY A 203 11.44 -10.76 0.04
N TRP A 204 10.30 -10.31 -0.52
CA TRP A 204 10.30 -9.63 -1.82
C TRP A 204 11.05 -8.29 -1.79
N ALA A 205 10.96 -7.55 -0.69
CA ALA A 205 11.71 -6.31 -0.51
C ALA A 205 13.21 -6.53 -0.64
N ASP A 206 13.74 -7.64 -0.12
CA ASP A 206 15.17 -7.98 -0.19
C ASP A 206 15.63 -8.31 -1.63
N VAL A 207 14.69 -8.67 -2.51
CA VAL A 207 14.99 -8.93 -3.93
C VAL A 207 15.10 -7.64 -4.71
N ILE A 208 14.25 -6.66 -4.41
CA ILE A 208 14.21 -5.38 -5.13
C ILE A 208 15.10 -4.30 -4.50
N LEU A 209 15.53 -4.48 -3.27
CA LEU A 209 16.50 -3.64 -2.57
C LEU A 209 17.84 -4.36 -2.48
N PRO A 210 18.78 -4.19 -3.44
CA PRO A 210 20.14 -4.67 -3.27
C PRO A 210 20.74 -4.07 -2.01
N GLU A 211 21.44 -4.86 -1.23
CA GLU A 211 21.99 -4.47 0.08
C GLU A 211 22.79 -3.16 0.03
N ALA A 212 23.52 -2.92 -1.06
CA ALA A 212 24.27 -1.69 -1.27
C ALA A 212 23.37 -0.44 -1.43
N ALA A 213 22.24 -0.55 -2.15
CA ALA A 213 21.31 0.57 -2.34
C ALA A 213 20.54 0.91 -1.06
N TYR A 214 20.41 -0.06 -0.16
CA TYR A 214 19.77 0.12 1.12
C TYR A 214 20.66 0.91 2.08
N LEU A 215 21.95 0.55 2.17
CA LEU A 215 22.94 1.19 3.05
C LEU A 215 23.23 2.65 2.66
N GLU A 216 23.13 2.98 1.38
CA GLU A 216 23.33 4.37 0.92
C GLU A 216 22.19 5.33 1.27
N ARG A 217 20.97 4.81 1.53
CA ARG A 217 19.77 5.65 1.73
C ARG A 217 19.23 5.70 3.17
N TYR A 218 19.57 4.72 3.97
CA TYR A 218 19.14 4.64 5.37
C TYR A 218 20.36 4.54 6.27
N ASP A 219 20.32 5.23 7.39
CA ASP A 219 21.39 5.11 8.39
C ASP A 219 21.42 3.68 8.99
N GLU A 220 22.57 3.32 9.60
CA GLU A 220 22.81 1.98 10.12
C GLU A 220 21.75 1.50 11.13
N LEU A 221 21.13 2.41 11.87
CA LEU A 221 20.07 2.10 12.85
C LEU A 221 18.81 1.54 12.19
N ASN A 222 18.41 2.06 11.04
CA ASN A 222 17.25 1.56 10.31
C ASN A 222 17.52 0.18 9.69
N VAL A 223 18.75 -0.08 9.24
CA VAL A 223 19.14 -1.38 8.67
C VAL A 223 19.14 -2.49 9.73
N GLU A 224 19.66 -2.21 10.93
CA GLU A 224 19.68 -3.16 12.05
C GLU A 224 18.25 -3.56 12.47
N MET A 225 17.32 -2.62 12.51
CA MET A 225 15.91 -2.89 12.82
C MET A 225 15.24 -3.86 11.83
N PHE A 226 15.55 -3.76 10.54
CA PHE A 226 14.99 -4.66 9.53
C PHE A 226 15.66 -6.03 9.48
N ARG A 227 16.89 -6.15 9.99
CA ARG A 227 17.62 -7.42 10.11
C ARG A 227 17.24 -8.21 11.36
N GLN A 228 16.70 -7.57 12.38
CA GLN A 228 16.22 -8.30 13.55
C GLN A 228 14.94 -9.05 13.17
N PRO A 229 14.92 -10.38 13.34
CA PRO A 229 13.67 -11.10 13.16
C PRO A 229 12.63 -10.50 14.12
N PHE A 230 11.39 -10.36 13.67
CA PHE A 230 10.25 -9.89 14.48
C PHE A 230 9.96 -10.87 15.64
N VAL A 231 10.95 -11.16 16.45
CA VAL A 231 10.86 -12.08 17.60
C VAL A 231 10.01 -11.49 18.73
N ALA A 232 9.82 -10.15 18.73
CA ALA A 232 9.11 -9.46 19.79
C ALA A 232 7.57 -9.65 19.78
N LEU A 233 6.99 -10.26 18.73
CA LEU A 233 5.54 -10.44 18.59
C LEU A 233 5.08 -11.90 18.83
N ARG A 234 5.92 -12.76 19.38
CA ARG A 234 5.50 -14.12 19.74
C ARG A 234 4.64 -14.09 21.00
N GLN A 235 3.35 -14.19 20.82
CA GLN A 235 2.39 -14.38 21.92
C GLN A 235 2.10 -15.88 22.14
N PRO A 236 1.78 -16.32 23.36
CA PRO A 236 1.39 -17.70 23.62
C PRO A 236 0.04 -18.03 22.98
N VAL A 237 -0.01 -19.20 22.37
CA VAL A 237 -1.19 -19.73 21.65
C VAL A 237 -2.32 -20.04 22.62
N VAL A 238 -3.53 -19.58 22.30
CA VAL A 238 -4.79 -20.09 22.85
C VAL A 238 -5.47 -20.89 21.74
N GLU A 239 -5.80 -22.15 21.99
CA GLU A 239 -6.45 -23.01 21.00
C GLU A 239 -7.83 -22.47 20.59
N PRO A 240 -8.15 -22.41 19.29
CA PRO A 240 -9.47 -21.97 18.84
C PRO A 240 -10.55 -23.04 19.12
N PRO A 241 -11.79 -22.64 19.39
CA PRO A 241 -12.90 -23.59 19.53
C PRO A 241 -13.21 -24.27 18.18
N HIS A 242 -13.33 -25.60 18.27
CA HIS A 242 -13.60 -26.51 17.17
C HIS A 242 -15.05 -26.40 16.66
N ASP A 243 -15.53 -25.32 16.11
CA ASP A 243 -16.82 -25.36 15.37
C ASP A 243 -17.14 -24.01 14.75
N GLN A 244 -16.67 -23.80 13.53
CA GLN A 244 -17.39 -22.94 12.56
C GLN A 244 -16.91 -23.28 11.15
N LYS A 245 -17.63 -24.19 10.50
CA LYS A 245 -17.58 -24.33 9.05
C LYS A 245 -18.35 -23.16 8.44
N PRO A 246 -17.79 -22.44 7.45
CA PRO A 246 -18.58 -21.46 6.70
C PRO A 246 -19.61 -22.19 5.84
N ASN A 247 -20.83 -21.68 5.88
CA ASN A 247 -21.85 -21.95 4.88
C ASN A 247 -21.52 -21.23 3.59
#